data_2c3866048004b14a9c55d8a7e1cf92ad
#
_entry.id   2c3866048004b14a9c55d8a7e1cf92ad
#
_cell.length_a   1.000
_cell.length_b   1.000
_cell.length_c   1.000
_cell.angle_alpha   90.00
_cell.angle_beta   90.00
_cell.angle_gamma   90.00
#
_symmetry.space_group_name_H-M   'P 1'
#
loop_
_entity.id
_entity.type
_entity.pdbx_description
1 polymer ?
#
loop_
_entity_poly.entity_id
_entity_poly.type
_entity_poly.pdbx_seq_one_letter_code
_entity_poly.pdbx_strand_id
1 'polypeptide(L)'
;MEMTLRWYGSKFDTVTLEQIRQIPGVTGVITTLYDTAPGDVWSRERIQEMKAEVAAAGLHVAGIESVNVHDAIKTGSADRDKYIDNYIETLENLGKEDIHLVCYNFMPVFDWTRTELARQRPDGSTVLAYTQEAVDAINPEDMFASISGDMNGTVMPGWEPERMAKIKDLFAMYKDIDDEKLFENLKYFLERIMPVCDKYDINMAIHPDDPAWSVFGLPRIIINKKNILRMMEMVDNPHNGVTFCSGSYGTNLENDLPDMIRSLKGRIHFAHVRNLKFNSPTDFEEAAHLSSDGTFDMYEIMKALYDIGFDGPIRPDHGRMIWGEVAMPGYGLYDRALGATYLNGLWEAIEKGETRHAVK
;
A
#
# COMPACT_ATOMS: atom_id res chain seq x y z
N MET A 1 2.13 12.46 -13.66
CA MET A 1 2.17 11.22 -12.89
C MET A 1 3.03 10.17 -13.56
N GLU A 2 3.59 9.23 -12.80
CA GLU A 2 4.37 8.11 -13.31
C GLU A 2 3.64 6.79 -13.02
N MET A 3 3.28 6.03 -14.08
CA MET A 3 2.65 4.71 -13.91
C MET A 3 3.71 3.66 -13.55
N THR A 4 3.47 2.96 -12.46
CA THR A 4 4.36 1.93 -11.91
C THR A 4 3.60 0.64 -11.65
N LEU A 5 4.33 -0.44 -11.38
CA LEU A 5 3.76 -1.70 -10.92
C LEU A 5 4.51 -2.22 -9.69
N ARG A 6 3.78 -2.85 -8.76
CA ARG A 6 4.40 -3.55 -7.64
C ARG A 6 5.12 -4.81 -8.14
N TRP A 7 6.37 -5.00 -7.67
CA TRP A 7 7.18 -6.18 -7.92
C TRP A 7 7.87 -6.66 -6.64
N TYR A 8 7.76 -7.93 -6.32
CA TYR A 8 8.22 -8.52 -5.06
C TYR A 8 9.64 -9.11 -5.13
N GLY A 9 10.35 -8.95 -6.25
CA GLY A 9 11.66 -9.56 -6.45
C GLY A 9 11.57 -10.91 -7.16
N SER A 10 12.60 -11.26 -7.92
CA SER A 10 12.64 -12.47 -8.77
C SER A 10 12.48 -13.80 -8.00
N LYS A 11 12.74 -13.79 -6.69
CA LYS A 11 12.57 -14.98 -5.84
C LYS A 11 11.14 -15.17 -5.31
N PHE A 12 10.32 -14.11 -5.30
CA PHE A 12 9.03 -14.09 -4.61
C PHE A 12 7.86 -13.76 -5.53
N ASP A 13 8.13 -13.19 -6.70
CA ASP A 13 7.10 -12.79 -7.66
C ASP A 13 7.08 -13.74 -8.86
N THR A 14 5.89 -14.12 -9.30
CA THR A 14 5.69 -14.87 -10.55
C THR A 14 5.65 -13.96 -11.77
N VAL A 15 5.41 -12.65 -11.56
CA VAL A 15 5.42 -11.63 -12.61
C VAL A 15 6.85 -11.13 -12.79
N THR A 16 7.36 -11.21 -14.01
CA THR A 16 8.74 -10.81 -14.30
C THR A 16 8.86 -9.34 -14.68
N LEU A 17 10.05 -8.78 -14.52
CA LEU A 17 10.33 -7.39 -14.92
C LEU A 17 10.15 -7.18 -16.43
N GLU A 18 10.47 -8.19 -17.25
CA GLU A 18 10.25 -8.15 -18.72
C GLU A 18 8.76 -8.05 -19.05
N GLN A 19 7.90 -8.75 -18.31
CA GLN A 19 6.44 -8.63 -18.47
C GLN A 19 5.95 -7.25 -18.06
N ILE A 20 6.42 -6.73 -16.93
CA ILE A 20 6.08 -5.39 -16.46
C ILE A 20 6.47 -4.33 -17.48
N ARG A 21 7.66 -4.42 -18.05
CA ARG A 21 8.15 -3.50 -19.09
C ARG A 21 7.30 -3.48 -20.35
N GLN A 22 6.59 -4.58 -20.65
CA GLN A 22 5.70 -4.66 -21.82
C GLN A 22 4.36 -3.94 -21.62
N ILE A 23 4.03 -3.52 -20.40
CA ILE A 23 2.80 -2.77 -20.15
C ILE A 23 2.98 -1.33 -20.65
N PRO A 24 2.15 -0.84 -21.59
CA PRO A 24 2.29 0.50 -22.12
C PRO A 24 2.22 1.58 -21.03
N GLY A 25 3.21 2.48 -21.02
CA GLY A 25 3.26 3.61 -20.09
C GLY A 25 3.81 3.26 -18.70
N VAL A 26 4.16 2.02 -18.40
CA VAL A 26 4.85 1.65 -17.17
C VAL A 26 6.36 1.82 -17.36
N THR A 27 6.99 2.63 -16.50
CA THR A 27 8.42 2.97 -16.60
C THR A 27 9.20 2.57 -15.36
N GLY A 28 8.54 2.40 -14.23
CA GLY A 28 9.16 2.06 -12.96
C GLY A 28 8.43 0.96 -12.21
N VAL A 29 9.09 0.45 -11.19
CA VAL A 29 8.53 -0.51 -10.24
C VAL A 29 8.59 0.04 -8.82
N ILE A 30 7.61 -0.35 -8.03
CA ILE A 30 7.62 -0.23 -6.57
C ILE A 30 8.01 -1.59 -6.01
N THR A 31 9.07 -1.64 -5.21
CA THR A 31 9.63 -2.92 -4.74
C THR A 31 10.11 -2.86 -3.29
N THR A 32 10.67 -3.94 -2.79
CA THR A 32 11.23 -4.05 -1.43
C THR A 32 12.33 -5.10 -1.37
N LEU A 33 13.13 -5.10 -0.29
CA LEU A 33 13.98 -6.23 0.09
C LEU A 33 13.15 -7.22 0.93
N TYR A 34 12.45 -8.12 0.25
CA TYR A 34 11.45 -9.00 0.85
C TYR A 34 12.05 -10.09 1.76
N ASP A 35 13.36 -10.35 1.62
CA ASP A 35 14.13 -11.28 2.43
C ASP A 35 14.84 -10.64 3.63
N THR A 36 14.56 -9.37 3.92
CA THR A 36 15.09 -8.65 5.10
C THR A 36 14.01 -8.56 6.18
N ALA A 37 14.34 -9.02 7.38
CA ALA A 37 13.38 -9.03 8.49
C ALA A 37 12.99 -7.61 8.93
N PRO A 38 11.73 -7.40 9.38
CA PRO A 38 11.32 -6.11 9.95
C PRO A 38 12.23 -5.66 11.08
N GLY A 39 12.73 -4.42 10.98
CA GLY A 39 13.63 -3.84 11.97
C GLY A 39 15.14 -4.05 11.71
N ASP A 40 15.50 -4.86 10.73
CA ASP A 40 16.89 -4.97 10.29
C ASP A 40 17.26 -3.85 9.31
N VAL A 41 18.54 -3.45 9.33
CA VAL A 41 19.08 -2.43 8.44
C VAL A 41 19.24 -2.98 7.01
N TRP A 42 18.78 -2.21 6.02
CA TRP A 42 19.05 -2.49 4.62
C TRP A 42 20.42 -1.95 4.24
N SER A 43 21.37 -2.83 3.91
CA SER A 43 22.69 -2.38 3.47
C SER A 43 22.65 -1.75 2.08
N ARG A 44 23.58 -0.85 1.80
CA ARG A 44 23.70 -0.20 0.49
C ARG A 44 23.92 -1.22 -0.63
N GLU A 45 24.72 -2.24 -0.38
CA GLU A 45 25.02 -3.31 -1.34
C GLU A 45 23.74 -4.02 -1.78
N ARG A 46 22.85 -4.35 -0.83
CA ARG A 46 21.55 -4.98 -1.13
C ARG A 46 20.63 -4.06 -1.94
N ILE A 47 20.61 -2.78 -1.60
CA ILE A 47 19.84 -1.77 -2.35
C ILE A 47 20.38 -1.64 -3.78
N GLN A 48 21.70 -1.60 -3.95
CA GLN A 48 22.36 -1.53 -5.26
C GLN A 48 22.08 -2.77 -6.11
N GLU A 49 22.11 -3.98 -5.53
CA GLU A 49 21.76 -5.23 -6.20
C GLU A 49 20.32 -5.18 -6.74
N MET A 50 19.37 -4.77 -5.90
CA MET A 50 17.96 -4.61 -6.29
C MET A 50 17.80 -3.59 -7.42
N LYS A 51 18.44 -2.42 -7.34
CA LYS A 51 18.42 -1.40 -8.40
C LYS A 51 19.02 -1.91 -9.70
N ALA A 52 20.15 -2.64 -9.62
CA ALA A 52 20.82 -3.20 -10.79
C ALA A 52 19.94 -4.24 -11.50
N GLU A 53 19.25 -5.10 -10.74
CA GLU A 53 18.31 -6.08 -11.29
C GLU A 53 17.17 -5.40 -12.06
N VAL A 54 16.54 -4.38 -11.47
CA VAL A 54 15.48 -3.60 -12.13
C VAL A 54 16.00 -2.85 -13.36
N ALA A 55 17.16 -2.23 -13.27
CA ALA A 55 17.77 -1.48 -14.36
C ALA A 55 18.17 -2.39 -15.54
N ALA A 56 18.59 -3.63 -15.28
CA ALA A 56 18.91 -4.60 -16.33
C ALA A 56 17.70 -4.95 -17.21
N ALA A 57 16.48 -4.87 -16.66
CA ALA A 57 15.24 -5.03 -17.42
C ALA A 57 14.79 -3.74 -18.14
N GLY A 58 15.51 -2.62 -17.97
CA GLY A 58 15.19 -1.32 -18.57
C GLY A 58 14.06 -0.59 -17.86
N LEU A 59 13.88 -0.87 -16.58
CA LEU A 59 12.99 -0.18 -15.64
C LEU A 59 13.82 0.54 -14.57
N HIS A 60 13.18 1.33 -13.71
CA HIS A 60 13.84 1.89 -12.53
C HIS A 60 13.00 1.66 -11.26
N VAL A 61 13.64 1.79 -10.09
CA VAL A 61 12.97 1.74 -8.80
C VAL A 61 12.36 3.10 -8.52
N ALA A 62 11.04 3.22 -8.68
CA ALA A 62 10.31 4.48 -8.44
C ALA A 62 10.02 4.72 -6.96
N GLY A 63 10.13 3.71 -6.12
CA GLY A 63 9.94 3.81 -4.68
C GLY A 63 9.98 2.45 -4.00
N ILE A 64 10.00 2.49 -2.68
CA ILE A 64 9.99 1.32 -1.81
C ILE A 64 8.61 1.14 -1.18
N GLU A 65 8.12 -0.08 -1.19
CA GLU A 65 6.94 -0.50 -0.45
C GLU A 65 7.12 -1.96 0.01
N SER A 66 7.50 -2.19 1.28
CA SER A 66 7.69 -1.24 2.36
C SER A 66 9.05 -1.44 3.01
N VAL A 67 9.55 -0.40 3.68
CA VAL A 67 10.43 -0.63 4.82
C VAL A 67 9.50 -0.88 6.01
N ASN A 68 9.43 -2.13 6.47
CA ASN A 68 8.46 -2.52 7.50
C ASN A 68 8.80 -1.90 8.86
N VAL A 69 7.83 -1.22 9.47
CA VAL A 69 7.96 -0.66 10.81
C VAL A 69 7.82 -1.77 11.84
N HIS A 70 8.85 -2.00 12.66
CA HIS A 70 8.87 -3.04 13.68
C HIS A 70 7.81 -2.81 14.76
N ASP A 71 7.20 -3.91 15.28
CA ASP A 71 6.10 -3.81 16.28
C ASP A 71 6.53 -3.10 17.57
N ALA A 72 7.81 -3.18 17.97
CA ALA A 72 8.33 -2.42 19.11
C ALA A 72 8.17 -0.89 18.95
N ILE A 73 8.24 -0.36 17.73
CA ILE A 73 8.00 1.05 17.43
C ILE A 73 6.51 1.36 17.59
N LYS A 74 5.65 0.53 16.99
CA LYS A 74 4.19 0.71 17.01
C LYS A 74 3.61 0.63 18.42
N THR A 75 4.19 -0.23 19.28
CA THR A 75 3.76 -0.42 20.67
C THR A 75 4.48 0.49 21.67
N GLY A 76 5.55 1.18 21.26
CA GLY A 76 6.36 2.00 22.16
C GLY A 76 7.15 1.19 23.19
N SER A 77 7.55 -0.05 22.83
CA SER A 77 8.33 -0.93 23.71
C SER A 77 9.71 -0.35 24.06
N ALA A 78 10.35 -0.88 25.08
CA ALA A 78 11.62 -0.36 25.62
C ALA A 78 12.78 -0.35 24.61
N ASP A 79 12.74 -1.22 23.62
CA ASP A 79 13.74 -1.36 22.56
C ASP A 79 13.38 -0.61 21.25
N ARG A 80 12.28 0.18 21.26
CA ARG A 80 11.82 0.93 20.08
C ARG A 80 12.89 1.80 19.45
N ASP A 81 13.72 2.45 20.27
CA ASP A 81 14.74 3.39 19.79
C ASP A 81 15.81 2.69 18.95
N LYS A 82 16.20 1.48 19.31
CA LYS A 82 17.08 0.64 18.48
C LYS A 82 16.51 0.41 17.08
N TYR A 83 15.21 0.06 17.00
CA TYR A 83 14.57 -0.19 15.71
C TYR A 83 14.33 1.08 14.91
N ILE A 84 14.12 2.22 15.58
CA ILE A 84 14.06 3.53 14.92
C ILE A 84 15.44 3.91 14.36
N ASP A 85 16.52 3.69 15.10
CA ASP A 85 17.88 3.96 14.62
C ASP A 85 18.22 3.10 13.40
N ASN A 86 17.85 1.81 13.41
CA ASN A 86 17.99 0.93 12.24
C ASN A 86 17.16 1.43 11.04
N TYR A 87 15.96 1.95 11.31
CA TYR A 87 15.10 2.53 10.27
C TYR A 87 15.73 3.79 9.66
N ILE A 88 16.29 4.67 10.50
CA ILE A 88 17.03 5.87 10.08
C ILE A 88 18.23 5.48 9.20
N GLU A 89 19.02 4.47 9.61
CA GLU A 89 20.15 4.00 8.80
C GLU A 89 19.69 3.44 7.44
N THR A 90 18.56 2.72 7.42
CA THR A 90 17.95 2.24 6.17
C THR A 90 17.54 3.40 5.27
N LEU A 91 16.87 4.44 5.80
CA LEU A 91 16.52 5.63 5.03
C LEU A 91 17.76 6.36 4.50
N GLU A 92 18.82 6.49 5.32
CA GLU A 92 20.07 7.07 4.88
C GLU A 92 20.71 6.28 3.72
N ASN A 93 20.65 4.94 3.78
CA ASN A 93 21.17 4.08 2.72
C ASN A 93 20.32 4.20 1.44
N LEU A 94 18.99 4.28 1.55
CA LEU A 94 18.08 4.53 0.41
C LEU A 94 18.36 5.89 -0.24
N GLY A 95 18.50 6.96 0.56
CA GLY A 95 18.80 8.29 0.05
C GLY A 95 20.16 8.38 -0.64
N LYS A 96 21.19 7.68 -0.15
CA LYS A 96 22.50 7.58 -0.82
C LYS A 96 22.45 6.86 -2.17
N GLU A 97 21.40 6.08 -2.39
CA GLU A 97 21.13 5.35 -3.63
C GLU A 97 20.02 6.00 -4.47
N ASP A 98 19.74 7.31 -4.26
CA ASP A 98 18.73 8.08 -5.01
C ASP A 98 17.33 7.43 -5.00
N ILE A 99 16.90 6.92 -3.86
CA ILE A 99 15.53 6.43 -3.65
C ILE A 99 14.84 7.40 -2.71
N HIS A 100 13.84 8.13 -3.22
CA HIS A 100 13.22 9.27 -2.57
C HIS A 100 11.76 9.05 -2.14
N LEU A 101 11.23 7.83 -2.28
CA LEU A 101 9.89 7.47 -1.85
C LEU A 101 9.90 6.19 -1.04
N VAL A 102 9.34 6.25 0.17
CA VAL A 102 9.13 5.09 1.04
C VAL A 102 7.68 5.03 1.49
N CYS A 103 6.93 4.07 0.94
CA CYS A 103 5.63 3.67 1.46
C CYS A 103 5.82 2.77 2.68
N TYR A 104 5.08 3.04 3.74
CA TYR A 104 5.07 2.25 4.96
C TYR A 104 3.67 2.17 5.56
N ASN A 105 3.42 1.24 6.45
CA ASN A 105 2.18 1.19 7.24
C ASN A 105 2.48 1.19 8.74
N PHE A 106 1.45 1.51 9.53
CA PHE A 106 1.53 1.50 11.00
C PHE A 106 0.45 0.60 11.61
N MET A 107 0.02 -0.40 10.84
CA MET A 107 -1.05 -1.34 11.19
C MET A 107 -0.59 -2.30 12.29
N PRO A 108 -1.36 -2.46 13.38
CA PRO A 108 -1.12 -3.46 14.40
C PRO A 108 -1.32 -4.89 13.88
N VAL A 109 -0.40 -5.78 14.19
CA VAL A 109 -0.41 -7.23 13.93
C VAL A 109 -0.51 -7.58 12.46
N PHE A 110 -1.65 -7.34 11.83
CA PHE A 110 -1.90 -7.62 10.42
C PHE A 110 -1.67 -6.38 9.57
N ASP A 111 -1.16 -6.58 8.37
CA ASP A 111 -1.18 -5.61 7.28
C ASP A 111 -2.64 -5.50 6.75
N TRP A 112 -2.89 -5.43 5.45
CA TRP A 112 -4.25 -5.51 4.95
C TRP A 112 -4.90 -6.86 5.27
N THR A 113 -6.21 -6.87 5.52
CA THR A 113 -6.95 -8.07 5.93
C THR A 113 -8.01 -8.45 4.90
N ARG A 114 -8.00 -9.72 4.49
CA ARG A 114 -9.03 -10.35 3.66
C ARG A 114 -9.47 -11.66 4.28
N THR A 115 -10.72 -12.03 4.08
CA THR A 115 -11.29 -13.30 4.55
C THR A 115 -11.32 -14.37 3.48
N GLU A 116 -11.23 -13.98 2.22
CA GLU A 116 -11.11 -14.85 1.07
C GLU A 116 -10.07 -14.29 0.09
N LEU A 117 -9.15 -15.13 -0.38
CA LEU A 117 -8.12 -14.73 -1.34
C LEU A 117 -8.48 -15.08 -2.79
N ALA A 118 -9.52 -15.90 -2.99
CA ALA A 118 -9.93 -16.40 -4.30
C ALA A 118 -11.46 -16.55 -4.42
N ARG A 119 -12.22 -15.52 -3.98
CA ARG A 119 -13.69 -15.50 -4.15
C ARG A 119 -14.03 -15.57 -5.64
N GLN A 120 -14.86 -16.53 -6.01
CA GLN A 120 -15.29 -16.73 -7.39
C GLN A 120 -16.31 -15.66 -7.80
N ARG A 121 -16.10 -15.05 -8.96
CA ARG A 121 -17.06 -14.14 -9.61
C ARG A 121 -17.83 -14.85 -10.73
N PRO A 122 -19.00 -14.32 -11.12
CA PRO A 122 -19.83 -14.95 -12.19
C PRO A 122 -19.15 -15.04 -13.55
N ASP A 123 -18.14 -14.20 -13.83
CA ASP A 123 -17.35 -14.23 -15.07
C ASP A 123 -16.22 -15.28 -15.06
N GLY A 124 -16.09 -16.02 -13.96
CA GLY A 124 -15.04 -17.04 -13.78
C GLY A 124 -13.71 -16.49 -13.26
N SER A 125 -13.59 -15.17 -13.03
CA SER A 125 -12.44 -14.59 -12.35
C SER A 125 -12.48 -14.85 -10.84
N THR A 126 -11.33 -14.73 -10.16
CA THR A 126 -11.26 -14.74 -8.70
C THR A 126 -10.71 -13.43 -8.17
N VAL A 127 -11.13 -13.08 -6.96
CA VAL A 127 -10.79 -11.80 -6.32
C VAL A 127 -10.51 -11.96 -4.84
N LEU A 128 -9.74 -11.03 -4.30
CA LEU A 128 -9.64 -10.82 -2.85
C LEU A 128 -10.97 -10.27 -2.33
N ALA A 129 -11.44 -10.79 -1.20
CA ALA A 129 -12.68 -10.34 -0.58
C ALA A 129 -12.62 -10.32 0.93
N TYR A 130 -13.49 -9.51 1.52
CA TYR A 130 -13.62 -9.34 2.97
C TYR A 130 -15.08 -9.39 3.38
N THR A 131 -15.37 -10.11 4.46
CA THR A 131 -16.66 -10.02 5.17
C THR A 131 -16.42 -9.89 6.66
N GLN A 132 -17.11 -8.96 7.31
CA GLN A 132 -17.05 -8.80 8.76
C GLN A 132 -17.61 -10.04 9.47
N GLU A 133 -18.64 -10.67 8.92
CA GLU A 133 -19.21 -11.91 9.47
C GLU A 133 -18.15 -13.02 9.61
N ALA A 134 -17.29 -13.18 8.61
CA ALA A 134 -16.21 -14.17 8.68
C ALA A 134 -15.15 -13.80 9.72
N VAL A 135 -14.82 -12.51 9.83
CA VAL A 135 -13.90 -12.02 10.87
C VAL A 135 -14.46 -12.25 12.27
N ASP A 136 -15.75 -11.98 12.49
CA ASP A 136 -16.42 -12.16 13.78
C ASP A 136 -16.56 -13.64 14.18
N ALA A 137 -16.61 -14.52 13.19
CA ALA A 137 -16.76 -15.97 13.38
C ALA A 137 -15.43 -16.70 13.64
N ILE A 138 -14.28 -16.10 13.31
CA ILE A 138 -12.97 -16.76 13.39
C ILE A 138 -12.16 -16.24 14.58
N ASN A 139 -11.41 -17.14 15.22
CA ASN A 139 -10.37 -16.74 16.15
C ASN A 139 -9.19 -16.13 15.33
N PRO A 140 -8.66 -14.94 15.68
CA PRO A 140 -7.52 -14.34 14.99
C PRO A 140 -6.33 -15.27 14.78
N GLU A 141 -6.10 -16.19 15.71
CA GLU A 141 -5.01 -17.17 15.65
C GLU A 141 -5.20 -18.21 14.52
N ASP A 142 -6.43 -18.45 14.13
CA ASP A 142 -6.78 -19.42 13.09
C ASP A 142 -6.92 -18.78 11.70
N MET A 143 -6.88 -17.44 11.63
CA MET A 143 -7.06 -16.68 10.37
C MET A 143 -6.05 -17.10 9.30
N PHE A 144 -4.78 -17.24 9.66
CA PHE A 144 -3.74 -17.66 8.72
C PHE A 144 -4.03 -19.05 8.14
N ALA A 145 -4.45 -20.00 8.97
CA ALA A 145 -4.76 -21.34 8.51
C ALA A 145 -5.96 -21.37 7.54
N SER A 146 -6.93 -20.46 7.73
CA SER A 146 -8.13 -20.40 6.88
C SER A 146 -7.84 -19.90 5.46
N ILE A 147 -6.83 -19.05 5.27
CA ILE A 147 -6.50 -18.44 3.96
C ILE A 147 -5.25 -19.04 3.30
N SER A 148 -4.41 -19.77 4.03
CA SER A 148 -3.11 -20.25 3.54
C SER A 148 -3.21 -21.17 2.31
N GLY A 149 -4.31 -21.90 2.14
CA GLY A 149 -4.55 -22.73 0.97
C GLY A 149 -4.70 -21.97 -0.34
N ASP A 150 -5.12 -20.71 -0.28
CA ASP A 150 -5.39 -19.87 -1.45
C ASP A 150 -4.20 -18.98 -1.86
N MET A 151 -3.08 -19.07 -1.14
CA MET A 151 -1.89 -18.21 -1.39
C MET A 151 -1.08 -18.63 -2.63
N ASN A 152 -1.44 -19.69 -3.34
CA ASN A 152 -0.73 -20.18 -4.53
C ASN A 152 0.78 -20.44 -4.30
N GLY A 153 1.17 -20.80 -3.06
CA GLY A 153 2.57 -21.01 -2.69
C GLY A 153 3.39 -19.73 -2.49
N THR A 154 2.75 -18.57 -2.52
CA THR A 154 3.39 -17.26 -2.27
C THR A 154 3.29 -16.89 -0.78
N VAL A 155 4.08 -15.91 -0.35
CA VAL A 155 4.03 -15.33 1.00
C VAL A 155 3.52 -13.91 0.89
N MET A 156 2.43 -13.60 1.60
CA MET A 156 1.83 -12.27 1.57
C MET A 156 2.45 -11.37 2.65
N PRO A 157 2.65 -10.06 2.36
CA PRO A 157 3.17 -9.11 3.32
C PRO A 157 2.32 -9.05 4.61
N GLY A 158 2.98 -9.12 5.77
CA GLY A 158 2.32 -9.14 7.07
C GLY A 158 1.72 -10.49 7.48
N TRP A 159 1.81 -11.51 6.61
CA TRP A 159 1.30 -12.86 6.82
C TRP A 159 2.40 -13.94 6.73
N GLU A 160 3.65 -13.54 6.98
CA GLU A 160 4.78 -14.46 6.96
C GLU A 160 4.59 -15.57 8.02
N PRO A 161 4.89 -16.85 7.68
CA PRO A 161 4.68 -17.98 8.59
C PRO A 161 5.34 -17.83 9.97
N GLU A 162 6.55 -17.26 10.01
CA GLU A 162 7.28 -17.02 11.27
C GLU A 162 6.60 -15.95 12.13
N ARG A 163 5.97 -14.95 11.49
CA ARG A 163 5.20 -13.92 12.17
C ARG A 163 3.90 -14.51 12.71
N MET A 164 3.20 -15.29 11.89
CA MET A 164 1.94 -15.94 12.30
C MET A 164 2.13 -16.98 13.42
N ALA A 165 3.27 -17.65 13.47
CA ALA A 165 3.60 -18.54 14.58
C ALA A 165 3.70 -17.80 15.94
N LYS A 166 3.89 -16.48 15.93
CA LYS A 166 3.98 -15.62 17.12
C LYS A 166 2.73 -14.75 17.32
N ILE A 167 1.63 -15.05 16.67
CA ILE A 167 0.44 -14.19 16.64
C ILE A 167 -0.12 -13.89 18.04
N LYS A 168 -0.05 -14.86 18.97
CA LYS A 168 -0.47 -14.67 20.37
C LYS A 168 0.38 -13.62 21.07
N ASP A 169 1.70 -13.68 20.90
CA ASP A 169 2.62 -12.72 21.49
C ASP A 169 2.42 -11.33 20.89
N LEU A 170 2.15 -11.26 19.58
CA LEU A 170 1.82 -10.00 18.91
C LEU A 170 0.55 -9.38 19.48
N PHE A 171 -0.56 -10.13 19.62
CA PHE A 171 -1.77 -9.63 20.25
C PHE A 171 -1.53 -9.16 21.69
N ALA A 172 -0.72 -9.90 22.46
CA ALA A 172 -0.36 -9.52 23.82
C ALA A 172 0.40 -8.18 23.88
N MET A 173 1.27 -7.89 22.88
CA MET A 173 1.99 -6.61 22.77
C MET A 173 1.04 -5.42 22.56
N TYR A 174 -0.08 -5.62 21.86
CA TYR A 174 -1.05 -4.55 21.55
C TYR A 174 -2.20 -4.43 22.54
N LYS A 175 -2.24 -5.28 23.59
CA LYS A 175 -3.36 -5.35 24.53
C LYS A 175 -3.73 -3.99 25.16
N ASP A 176 -2.73 -3.15 25.47
CA ASP A 176 -2.91 -1.86 26.12
C ASP A 176 -2.67 -0.69 25.15
N ILE A 177 -2.71 -0.95 23.84
CA ILE A 177 -2.54 0.06 22.79
C ILE A 177 -3.91 0.38 22.19
N ASP A 178 -4.41 1.57 22.51
CA ASP A 178 -5.57 2.18 21.88
C ASP A 178 -5.16 3.12 20.73
N ASP A 179 -6.15 3.76 20.09
CA ASP A 179 -5.91 4.70 18.99
C ASP A 179 -5.01 5.86 19.41
N GLU A 180 -5.21 6.42 20.61
CA GLU A 180 -4.42 7.56 21.08
C GLU A 180 -2.97 7.15 21.33
N LYS A 181 -2.76 5.99 21.93
CA LYS A 181 -1.41 5.46 22.15
C LYS A 181 -0.71 5.12 20.85
N LEU A 182 -1.44 4.59 19.87
CA LEU A 182 -0.89 4.32 18.54
C LEU A 182 -0.50 5.63 17.83
N PHE A 183 -1.31 6.70 17.95
CA PHE A 183 -0.95 8.03 17.42
C PHE A 183 0.27 8.63 18.12
N GLU A 184 0.39 8.49 19.46
CA GLU A 184 1.57 8.94 20.20
C GLU A 184 2.85 8.23 19.70
N ASN A 185 2.77 6.92 19.50
CA ASN A 185 3.89 6.12 19.00
C ASN A 185 4.25 6.48 17.54
N LEU A 186 3.25 6.71 16.69
CA LEU A 186 3.46 7.19 15.33
C LEU A 186 4.12 8.58 15.32
N LYS A 187 3.66 9.50 16.16
CA LYS A 187 4.28 10.83 16.30
C LYS A 187 5.75 10.72 16.69
N TYR A 188 6.05 9.94 17.72
CA TYR A 188 7.43 9.72 18.16
C TYR A 188 8.32 9.16 17.05
N PHE A 189 7.83 8.18 16.30
CA PHE A 189 8.53 7.61 15.16
C PHE A 189 8.80 8.67 14.09
N LEU A 190 7.78 9.42 13.67
CA LEU A 190 7.90 10.45 12.65
C LEU A 190 8.87 11.57 13.06
N GLU A 191 8.79 12.08 14.29
CA GLU A 191 9.71 13.10 14.80
C GLU A 191 11.18 12.65 14.74
N ARG A 192 11.43 11.34 14.94
CA ARG A 192 12.79 10.79 14.91
C ARG A 192 13.32 10.60 13.48
N ILE A 193 12.46 10.26 12.52
CA ILE A 193 12.91 9.98 11.14
C ILE A 193 12.90 11.22 10.23
N MET A 194 12.11 12.27 10.51
CA MET A 194 12.05 13.45 9.63
C MET A 194 13.41 14.11 9.37
N PRO A 195 14.35 14.24 10.32
CA PRO A 195 15.66 14.80 10.03
C PRO A 195 16.46 14.07 8.94
N VAL A 196 16.36 12.76 8.83
CA VAL A 196 17.01 12.01 7.73
C VAL A 196 16.23 12.16 6.43
N CYS A 197 14.91 12.27 6.49
CA CYS A 197 14.07 12.55 5.32
C CYS A 197 14.39 13.91 4.74
N ASP A 198 14.48 14.96 5.56
CA ASP A 198 14.90 16.30 5.14
C ASP A 198 16.30 16.31 4.51
N LYS A 199 17.24 15.55 5.07
CA LYS A 199 18.63 15.51 4.59
C LYS A 199 18.77 14.86 3.21
N TYR A 200 17.96 13.84 2.93
CA TYR A 200 18.08 13.02 1.72
C TYR A 200 16.89 13.18 0.76
N ASP A 201 15.99 14.13 1.02
CA ASP A 201 14.79 14.40 0.21
C ASP A 201 13.91 13.13 0.05
N ILE A 202 13.62 12.43 1.17
CA ILE A 202 12.84 11.20 1.16
C ILE A 202 11.42 11.47 1.61
N ASN A 203 10.46 11.22 0.74
CA ASN A 203 9.05 11.28 1.04
C ASN A 203 8.58 9.98 1.72
N MET A 204 8.13 10.12 2.96
CA MET A 204 7.47 9.06 3.72
C MET A 204 5.99 9.06 3.41
N ALA A 205 5.48 7.98 2.86
CA ALA A 205 4.10 7.84 2.41
C ALA A 205 3.37 6.75 3.21
N ILE A 206 2.65 7.15 4.28
CA ILE A 206 1.92 6.16 5.09
C ILE A 206 0.76 5.57 4.29
N HIS A 207 0.69 4.24 4.26
CA HIS A 207 -0.43 3.51 3.66
C HIS A 207 -1.63 3.50 4.63
N PRO A 208 -2.86 3.73 4.16
CA PRO A 208 -4.04 3.64 5.00
C PRO A 208 -4.28 2.22 5.50
N ASP A 209 -4.97 2.13 6.64
CA ASP A 209 -5.44 0.85 7.16
C ASP A 209 -6.44 0.20 6.19
N ASP A 210 -6.37 -1.10 6.04
CA ASP A 210 -7.23 -1.88 5.12
C ASP A 210 -7.75 -3.17 5.80
N PRO A 211 -9.04 -3.23 6.13
CA PRO A 211 -10.07 -2.20 5.95
C PRO A 211 -9.88 -0.99 6.88
N ALA A 212 -10.52 0.13 6.52
CA ALA A 212 -10.45 1.40 7.24
C ALA A 212 -11.32 1.41 8.51
N TRP A 213 -11.24 0.36 9.32
CA TRP A 213 -11.87 0.19 10.63
C TRP A 213 -11.12 -0.85 11.47
N SER A 214 -11.41 -0.89 12.78
CA SER A 214 -10.81 -1.87 13.71
C SER A 214 -11.15 -3.30 13.31
N VAL A 215 -10.13 -4.17 13.29
CA VAL A 215 -10.27 -5.60 13.04
C VAL A 215 -9.72 -6.36 14.24
N PHE A 216 -10.45 -7.35 14.74
CA PHE A 216 -10.11 -8.11 15.95
C PHE A 216 -9.85 -7.25 17.20
N GLY A 217 -10.50 -6.08 17.30
CA GLY A 217 -10.29 -5.15 18.40
C GLY A 217 -8.95 -4.41 18.39
N LEU A 218 -8.14 -4.58 17.34
CA LEU A 218 -6.89 -3.84 17.17
C LEU A 218 -7.17 -2.42 16.67
N PRO A 219 -6.45 -1.39 17.19
CA PRO A 219 -6.64 -0.02 16.74
C PRO A 219 -6.24 0.16 15.27
N ARG A 220 -6.96 1.02 14.54
CA ARG A 220 -6.70 1.45 13.18
C ARG A 220 -6.84 2.95 13.09
N ILE A 221 -5.78 3.67 12.73
CA ILE A 221 -5.72 5.13 12.87
C ILE A 221 -5.62 5.89 11.54
N ILE A 222 -5.23 5.26 10.45
CA ILE A 222 -5.14 5.91 9.12
C ILE A 222 -6.36 5.49 8.28
N ILE A 223 -7.55 5.91 8.71
CA ILE A 223 -8.83 5.38 8.24
C ILE A 223 -9.74 6.42 7.56
N ASN A 224 -9.49 7.72 7.76
CA ASN A 224 -10.34 8.79 7.23
C ASN A 224 -9.59 10.13 7.17
N LYS A 225 -10.23 11.12 6.51
CA LYS A 225 -9.68 12.48 6.35
C LYS A 225 -9.25 13.13 7.67
N LYS A 226 -10.08 13.04 8.71
CA LYS A 226 -9.81 13.65 10.03
C LYS A 226 -8.51 13.13 10.63
N ASN A 227 -8.33 11.81 10.60
CA ASN A 227 -7.18 11.17 11.20
C ASN A 227 -5.89 11.45 10.41
N ILE A 228 -5.98 11.53 9.07
CA ILE A 228 -4.83 11.88 8.23
C ILE A 228 -4.39 13.33 8.49
N LEU A 229 -5.33 14.28 8.53
CA LEU A 229 -5.01 15.67 8.83
C LEU A 229 -4.39 15.80 10.22
N ARG A 230 -4.91 15.07 11.22
CA ARG A 230 -4.31 14.98 12.56
C ARG A 230 -2.85 14.51 12.49
N MET A 231 -2.57 13.43 11.73
CA MET A 231 -1.20 12.93 11.58
C MET A 231 -0.27 13.98 10.96
N MET A 232 -0.74 14.70 9.94
CA MET A 232 0.05 15.76 9.31
C MET A 232 0.30 16.95 10.23
N GLU A 233 -0.69 17.33 11.04
CA GLU A 233 -0.57 18.40 12.03
C GLU A 233 0.36 18.03 13.18
N MET A 234 0.37 16.77 13.61
CA MET A 234 1.26 16.30 14.69
C MET A 234 2.74 16.45 14.34
N VAL A 235 3.09 16.25 13.06
CA VAL A 235 4.45 16.40 12.53
C VAL A 235 4.34 17.09 11.18
N ASP A 236 4.31 18.43 11.22
CA ASP A 236 4.16 19.24 10.00
C ASP A 236 5.49 19.35 9.26
N ASN A 237 5.74 18.38 8.41
CA ASN A 237 6.92 18.29 7.57
C ASN A 237 6.48 17.90 6.15
N PRO A 238 6.97 18.51 5.07
CA PRO A 238 6.57 18.21 3.70
C PRO A 238 6.84 16.74 3.31
N HIS A 239 7.85 16.10 3.90
CA HIS A 239 8.15 14.69 3.66
C HIS A 239 7.23 13.71 4.42
N ASN A 240 6.44 14.21 5.39
CA ASN A 240 5.42 13.43 6.06
C ASN A 240 4.11 13.49 5.27
N GLY A 241 3.82 12.47 4.49
CA GLY A 241 2.63 12.42 3.64
C GLY A 241 2.02 11.02 3.58
N VAL A 242 1.21 10.80 2.57
CA VAL A 242 0.42 9.56 2.44
C VAL A 242 0.66 8.85 1.11
N THR A 243 0.50 7.54 1.16
CA THR A 243 0.05 6.74 0.03
C THR A 243 -1.46 6.84 -0.02
N PHE A 244 -2.01 7.48 -1.03
CA PHE A 244 -3.46 7.53 -1.20
C PHE A 244 -3.92 6.24 -1.89
N CYS A 245 -4.51 5.32 -1.12
CA CYS A 245 -5.08 4.09 -1.66
C CYS A 245 -6.61 4.22 -1.74
N SER A 246 -7.15 4.32 -2.97
CA SER A 246 -8.59 4.45 -3.19
C SER A 246 -9.37 3.25 -2.67
N GLY A 247 -8.81 2.04 -2.79
CA GLY A 247 -9.44 0.84 -2.26
C GLY A 247 -9.46 0.83 -0.73
N SER A 248 -8.33 1.07 -0.06
CA SER A 248 -8.26 1.00 1.40
C SER A 248 -9.12 2.07 2.07
N TYR A 249 -8.99 3.35 1.70
CA TYR A 249 -9.89 4.40 2.20
C TYR A 249 -11.35 4.16 1.81
N GLY A 250 -11.57 3.63 0.60
CA GLY A 250 -12.89 3.33 0.08
C GLY A 250 -13.60 2.17 0.79
N THR A 251 -12.90 1.34 1.58
CA THR A 251 -13.58 0.35 2.43
C THR A 251 -14.56 1.01 3.40
N ASN A 252 -14.27 2.23 3.86
CA ASN A 252 -15.23 3.04 4.61
C ASN A 252 -16.03 3.93 3.66
N LEU A 253 -17.29 3.58 3.42
CA LEU A 253 -18.19 4.29 2.51
C LEU A 253 -18.54 5.73 2.94
N GLU A 254 -18.19 6.14 4.16
CA GLU A 254 -18.30 7.54 4.60
C GLU A 254 -17.19 8.44 4.05
N ASN A 255 -16.11 7.85 3.52
CA ASN A 255 -15.00 8.58 2.94
C ASN A 255 -15.34 9.07 1.53
N ASP A 256 -15.43 10.39 1.35
CA ASP A 256 -15.47 11.03 0.03
C ASP A 256 -14.03 11.07 -0.54
N LEU A 257 -13.71 10.10 -1.39
CA LEU A 257 -12.34 9.93 -1.90
C LEU A 257 -11.86 11.15 -2.72
N PRO A 258 -12.62 11.73 -3.66
CA PRO A 258 -12.21 12.94 -4.36
C PRO A 258 -12.00 14.15 -3.44
N ASP A 259 -12.84 14.35 -2.43
CA ASP A 259 -12.67 15.43 -1.44
C ASP A 259 -11.43 15.20 -0.57
N MET A 260 -11.18 13.95 -0.16
CA MET A 260 -9.96 13.60 0.57
C MET A 260 -8.71 13.92 -0.25
N ILE A 261 -8.65 13.51 -1.52
CA ILE A 261 -7.54 13.81 -2.42
C ILE A 261 -7.28 15.32 -2.49
N ARG A 262 -8.33 16.11 -2.76
CA ARG A 262 -8.19 17.59 -2.88
C ARG A 262 -7.70 18.23 -1.58
N SER A 263 -8.12 17.68 -0.43
CA SER A 263 -7.70 18.16 0.89
C SER A 263 -6.23 17.86 1.23
N LEU A 264 -5.62 16.89 0.55
CA LEU A 264 -4.26 16.41 0.77
C LEU A 264 -3.26 16.91 -0.27
N LYS A 265 -3.59 17.99 -0.98
CA LYS A 265 -2.71 18.61 -1.98
C LYS A 265 -1.30 18.83 -1.42
N GLY A 266 -0.29 18.34 -2.14
CA GLY A 266 1.12 18.44 -1.77
C GLY A 266 1.58 17.46 -0.68
N ARG A 267 0.70 16.55 -0.23
CA ARG A 267 1.01 15.53 0.79
C ARG A 267 0.67 14.11 0.31
N ILE A 268 0.17 13.94 -0.91
CA ILE A 268 0.08 12.61 -1.55
C ILE A 268 1.39 12.38 -2.28
N HIS A 269 2.22 11.48 -1.76
CA HIS A 269 3.51 11.17 -2.34
C HIS A 269 3.46 9.94 -3.25
N PHE A 270 2.44 9.10 -3.05
CA PHE A 270 2.20 7.89 -3.82
C PHE A 270 0.69 7.64 -3.94
N ALA A 271 0.24 7.06 -5.05
CA ALA A 271 -1.16 6.73 -5.23
C ALA A 271 -1.36 5.26 -5.63
N HIS A 272 -2.26 4.57 -4.92
CA HIS A 272 -2.82 3.29 -5.32
C HIS A 272 -4.25 3.52 -5.79
N VAL A 273 -4.53 3.17 -7.03
CA VAL A 273 -5.83 3.45 -7.63
C VAL A 273 -6.46 2.15 -8.10
N ARG A 274 -7.34 1.59 -7.27
CA ARG A 274 -8.12 0.38 -7.52
C ARG A 274 -9.58 0.57 -7.14
N ASN A 275 -10.44 -0.29 -7.65
CA ASN A 275 -11.87 -0.26 -7.36
C ASN A 275 -12.29 -1.44 -6.50
N LEU A 276 -13.33 -1.23 -5.71
CA LEU A 276 -13.98 -2.26 -4.90
C LEU A 276 -15.45 -2.35 -5.30
N LYS A 277 -16.03 -3.53 -5.10
CA LYS A 277 -17.46 -3.75 -5.20
C LYS A 277 -18.02 -4.17 -3.86
N PHE A 278 -19.01 -3.45 -3.38
CA PHE A 278 -19.70 -3.75 -2.14
C PHE A 278 -20.94 -4.61 -2.39
N ASN A 279 -21.06 -5.68 -1.59
CA ASN A 279 -22.26 -6.50 -1.48
C ASN A 279 -23.12 -6.03 -0.28
N SER A 280 -22.46 -5.52 0.78
CA SER A 280 -23.05 -4.82 1.92
C SER A 280 -22.00 -3.85 2.50
N PRO A 281 -22.34 -2.97 3.45
CA PRO A 281 -21.37 -2.02 4.02
C PRO A 281 -20.10 -2.65 4.62
N THR A 282 -20.14 -3.93 4.96
CA THR A 282 -19.03 -4.68 5.58
C THR A 282 -18.66 -5.96 4.82
N ASP A 283 -19.16 -6.11 3.59
CA ASP A 283 -18.80 -7.16 2.64
C ASP A 283 -18.43 -6.53 1.32
N PHE A 284 -17.16 -6.63 0.95
CA PHE A 284 -16.63 -6.09 -0.30
C PHE A 284 -15.65 -7.06 -0.95
N GLU A 285 -15.47 -6.89 -2.24
CA GLU A 285 -14.52 -7.62 -3.07
C GLU A 285 -13.75 -6.68 -3.99
N GLU A 286 -12.58 -7.10 -4.43
CA GLU A 286 -11.83 -6.38 -5.47
C GLU A 286 -12.61 -6.42 -6.79
N ALA A 287 -12.53 -5.32 -7.55
CA ALA A 287 -13.21 -5.17 -8.83
C ALA A 287 -12.22 -4.83 -9.93
N ALA A 288 -12.65 -4.92 -11.19
CA ALA A 288 -11.89 -4.30 -12.27
C ALA A 288 -11.79 -2.78 -12.07
N HIS A 289 -10.79 -2.16 -12.66
CA HIS A 289 -10.56 -0.71 -12.54
C HIS A 289 -11.66 0.15 -13.21
N LEU A 290 -12.49 -0.43 -14.07
CA LEU A 290 -13.63 0.25 -14.66
C LEU A 290 -14.63 0.71 -13.59
N SER A 291 -15.08 1.99 -13.64
CA SER A 291 -16.10 2.50 -12.72
C SER A 291 -17.40 1.66 -12.74
N SER A 292 -17.74 1.07 -13.89
CA SER A 292 -18.95 0.25 -14.03
C SER A 292 -18.86 -1.15 -13.40
N ASP A 293 -17.67 -1.64 -13.05
CA ASP A 293 -17.50 -2.95 -12.42
C ASP A 293 -17.47 -2.88 -10.89
N GLY A 294 -17.15 -1.72 -10.34
CA GLY A 294 -17.05 -1.48 -8.90
C GLY A 294 -17.99 -0.38 -8.39
N THR A 295 -17.71 0.09 -7.19
CA THR A 295 -18.53 1.08 -6.48
C THR A 295 -18.06 2.51 -6.74
N PHE A 296 -16.76 2.71 -7.03
CA PHE A 296 -16.18 4.06 -7.14
C PHE A 296 -16.15 4.57 -8.57
N ASP A 297 -16.38 5.88 -8.72
CA ASP A 297 -16.12 6.57 -9.97
C ASP A 297 -14.61 6.84 -10.13
N MET A 298 -13.97 6.00 -10.91
CA MET A 298 -12.51 6.05 -11.13
C MET A 298 -12.10 7.30 -11.91
N TYR A 299 -13.01 7.86 -12.72
CA TYR A 299 -12.77 9.15 -13.40
C TYR A 299 -12.65 10.29 -12.38
N GLU A 300 -13.57 10.38 -11.41
CA GLU A 300 -13.53 11.42 -10.37
C GLU A 300 -12.30 11.30 -9.47
N ILE A 301 -11.85 10.09 -9.17
CA ILE A 301 -10.60 9.85 -8.42
C ILE A 301 -9.39 10.36 -9.22
N MET A 302 -9.27 9.96 -10.48
CA MET A 302 -8.17 10.40 -11.36
C MET A 302 -8.21 11.91 -11.62
N LYS A 303 -9.43 12.49 -11.78
CA LYS A 303 -9.62 13.92 -11.93
C LYS A 303 -9.19 14.69 -10.69
N ALA A 304 -9.50 14.19 -9.49
CA ALA A 304 -9.07 14.81 -8.24
C ALA A 304 -7.54 14.81 -8.09
N LEU A 305 -6.86 13.70 -8.45
CA LEU A 305 -5.39 13.65 -8.48
C LEU A 305 -4.82 14.66 -9.49
N TYR A 306 -5.43 14.76 -10.67
CA TYR A 306 -5.03 15.75 -11.67
C TYR A 306 -5.22 17.20 -11.16
N ASP A 307 -6.35 17.50 -10.54
CA ASP A 307 -6.70 18.83 -10.02
C ASP A 307 -5.72 19.36 -8.99
N ILE A 308 -5.15 18.48 -8.16
CA ILE A 308 -4.14 18.87 -7.17
C ILE A 308 -2.73 19.00 -7.77
N GLY A 309 -2.54 18.63 -9.05
CA GLY A 309 -1.24 18.63 -9.71
C GLY A 309 -0.36 17.46 -9.27
N PHE A 310 -0.95 16.29 -8.97
CA PHE A 310 -0.19 15.10 -8.60
C PHE A 310 0.74 14.66 -9.72
N ASP A 311 2.02 14.55 -9.45
CA ASP A 311 3.09 14.17 -10.39
C ASP A 311 3.90 12.94 -9.94
N GLY A 312 3.58 12.39 -8.77
CA GLY A 312 4.26 11.24 -8.19
C GLY A 312 3.96 9.89 -8.87
N PRO A 313 4.56 8.82 -8.36
CA PRO A 313 4.26 7.45 -8.76
C PRO A 313 2.81 7.07 -8.45
N ILE A 314 2.21 6.32 -9.37
CA ILE A 314 0.87 5.73 -9.26
C ILE A 314 0.92 4.28 -9.69
N ARG A 315 0.10 3.43 -9.09
CA ARG A 315 -0.06 2.04 -9.51
C ARG A 315 -1.52 1.58 -9.46
N PRO A 316 -1.91 0.59 -10.28
CA PRO A 316 -3.27 0.03 -10.28
C PRO A 316 -3.56 -0.81 -9.02
N ASP A 317 -2.60 -1.02 -8.13
CA ASP A 317 -2.68 -1.78 -6.89
C ASP A 317 -3.09 -3.25 -7.09
N HIS A 318 -4.17 -3.72 -6.44
CA HIS A 318 -4.68 -5.07 -6.62
C HIS A 318 -5.49 -5.20 -7.92
N GLY A 319 -5.51 -6.41 -8.46
CA GLY A 319 -6.37 -6.80 -9.57
C GLY A 319 -7.05 -8.13 -9.30
N ARG A 320 -7.95 -8.50 -10.22
CA ARG A 320 -8.56 -9.82 -10.25
C ARG A 320 -7.56 -10.85 -10.81
N MET A 321 -7.76 -12.10 -10.48
CA MET A 321 -7.09 -13.20 -11.18
C MET A 321 -7.98 -13.63 -12.36
N ILE A 322 -7.52 -13.37 -13.57
CA ILE A 322 -8.26 -13.60 -14.83
C ILE A 322 -7.48 -14.52 -15.76
N TRP A 323 -8.18 -15.12 -16.72
CA TRP A 323 -7.61 -15.93 -17.81
C TRP A 323 -6.71 -17.10 -17.36
N GLY A 324 -7.01 -17.67 -16.17
CA GLY A 324 -6.27 -18.81 -15.63
C GLY A 324 -4.86 -18.45 -15.12
N GLU A 325 -4.58 -17.17 -14.88
CA GLU A 325 -3.31 -16.75 -14.26
C GLU A 325 -3.16 -17.32 -12.86
N VAL A 326 -1.95 -17.77 -12.53
CA VAL A 326 -1.57 -18.24 -11.21
C VAL A 326 -0.43 -17.34 -10.71
N ALA A 327 -0.75 -16.51 -9.73
CA ALA A 327 0.19 -15.58 -9.11
C ALA A 327 -0.19 -15.35 -7.64
N MET A 328 0.54 -14.48 -6.95
CA MET A 328 0.12 -14.01 -5.64
C MET A 328 -1.27 -13.38 -5.76
N PRO A 329 -2.26 -13.78 -4.91
CA PRO A 329 -3.63 -13.27 -4.98
C PRO A 329 -3.70 -11.75 -5.01
N GLY A 330 -4.41 -11.19 -5.99
CA GLY A 330 -4.50 -9.75 -6.23
C GLY A 330 -3.32 -9.13 -7.00
N TYR A 331 -2.22 -9.86 -7.17
CA TYR A 331 -0.99 -9.33 -7.79
C TYR A 331 -0.60 -10.01 -9.11
N GLY A 332 -1.55 -10.64 -9.79
CA GLY A 332 -1.35 -11.15 -11.16
C GLY A 332 -1.01 -10.02 -12.15
N LEU A 333 -0.46 -10.39 -13.30
CA LEU A 333 -0.05 -9.43 -14.33
C LEU A 333 -1.25 -8.84 -15.08
N TYR A 334 -2.19 -9.71 -15.51
CA TYR A 334 -3.13 -9.35 -16.58
C TYR A 334 -4.09 -8.24 -16.18
N ASP A 335 -4.78 -8.40 -15.05
CA ASP A 335 -5.77 -7.39 -14.63
C ASP A 335 -5.10 -6.08 -14.17
N ARG A 336 -3.91 -6.16 -13.56
CA ARG A 336 -3.11 -4.97 -13.23
C ARG A 336 -2.63 -4.24 -14.50
N ALA A 337 -2.27 -4.96 -15.56
CA ALA A 337 -1.90 -4.36 -16.84
C ALA A 337 -3.11 -3.65 -17.51
N LEU A 338 -4.30 -4.28 -17.44
CA LEU A 338 -5.55 -3.64 -17.88
C LEU A 338 -5.84 -2.38 -17.05
N GLY A 339 -5.66 -2.47 -15.72
CA GLY A 339 -5.83 -1.33 -14.81
C GLY A 339 -4.87 -0.19 -15.13
N ALA A 340 -3.58 -0.46 -15.30
CA ALA A 340 -2.57 0.55 -15.65
C ALA A 340 -2.93 1.26 -16.97
N THR A 341 -3.35 0.49 -17.97
CA THR A 341 -3.76 1.04 -19.28
C THR A 341 -5.02 1.91 -19.16
N TYR A 342 -6.01 1.46 -18.36
CA TYR A 342 -7.24 2.23 -18.12
C TYR A 342 -6.95 3.55 -17.41
N LEU A 343 -6.14 3.54 -16.34
CA LEU A 343 -5.77 4.74 -15.59
C LEU A 343 -4.97 5.73 -16.43
N ASN A 344 -4.04 5.24 -17.26
CA ASN A 344 -3.32 6.06 -18.23
C ASN A 344 -4.28 6.69 -19.26
N GLY A 345 -5.27 5.93 -19.72
CA GLY A 345 -6.30 6.46 -20.64
C GLY A 345 -7.18 7.54 -20.01
N LEU A 346 -7.58 7.38 -18.74
CA LEU A 346 -8.30 8.41 -17.99
C LEU A 346 -7.46 9.68 -17.83
N TRP A 347 -6.20 9.54 -17.45
CA TRP A 347 -5.28 10.67 -17.29
C TRP A 347 -5.11 11.45 -18.59
N GLU A 348 -4.85 10.74 -19.70
CA GLU A 348 -4.73 11.34 -21.02
C GLU A 348 -6.01 12.08 -21.43
N ALA A 349 -7.18 11.50 -21.16
CA ALA A 349 -8.47 12.12 -21.49
C ALA A 349 -8.71 13.41 -20.67
N ILE A 350 -8.37 13.41 -19.38
CA ILE A 350 -8.48 14.59 -18.51
C ILE A 350 -7.53 15.68 -18.98
N GLU A 351 -6.26 15.39 -19.21
CA GLU A 351 -5.24 16.35 -19.67
C GLU A 351 -5.64 17.01 -21.00
N LYS A 352 -6.10 16.23 -21.98
CA LYS A 352 -6.57 16.75 -23.28
C LYS A 352 -7.88 17.53 -23.17
N GLY A 353 -8.76 17.15 -22.24
CA GLY A 353 -10.00 17.86 -21.94
C GLY A 353 -9.73 19.27 -21.42
N GLU A 354 -8.88 19.39 -20.42
CA GLU A 354 -8.49 20.68 -19.80
C GLU A 354 -7.78 21.59 -20.79
N THR A 355 -6.85 21.05 -21.60
CA THR A 355 -6.14 21.83 -22.62
C THR A 355 -7.09 22.45 -23.66
N ARG A 356 -8.15 21.74 -24.05
CA ARG A 356 -9.17 22.27 -25.00
C ARG A 356 -10.04 23.37 -24.39
N HIS A 357 -10.25 23.35 -23.08
CA HIS A 357 -11.01 24.41 -22.39
C HIS A 357 -10.16 25.66 -22.17
N ALA A 358 -8.85 25.52 -21.98
CA ALA A 358 -7.94 26.65 -21.81
C ALA A 358 -7.68 27.46 -23.10
N VAL A 359 -7.95 26.88 -24.29
CA VAL A 359 -7.77 27.54 -25.63
C VAL A 359 -9.04 28.23 -26.13
N LYS A 360 -10.17 28.13 -25.44
CA LYS A 360 -11.41 28.85 -25.72
C LYS A 360 -11.58 30.05 -24.81
#